data_d4784bfca906f275cfe22cf47d317688
#
_entry.id   d4784bfca906f275cfe22cf47d317688
#
_cell.length_a   1.000
_cell.length_b   1.000
_cell.length_c   1.000
_cell.angle_alpha   90.00
_cell.angle_beta   90.00
_cell.angle_gamma   90.00
#
_symmetry.space_group_name_H-M   'P 1'
#
loop_
_entity.id
_entity.type
_entity.pdbx_description
1 polymer ?
#
loop_
_entity_poly.entity_id
_entity_poly.type
_entity_poly.pdbx_seq_one_letter_code
_entity_poly.pdbx_strand_id
1 'polypeptide(L)'
;LLSGELKHLSESKKVLVAGIYDDAAYQICQASGGDVITLSVGGRYDDKYSQPVELTGRVTKHVASFGPFGSGLVLFDAGSFDLIITSRHIGFTGVDMFEALDIDYLNKDVIVVKLGYLTPDFKEIAAKSYLALSRGCTDEVLTRLEYSASYELL
;
A
#
# COMPACT_ATOMS: atom_id res chain seq x y z
N LEU A 1 3.86 -9.03 0.00
CA LEU A 1 2.43 -8.73 -0.28
C LEU A 1 2.12 -8.65 -1.77
N LEU A 2 3.01 -8.10 -2.60
CA LEU A 2 2.78 -7.93 -4.05
C LEU A 2 3.22 -9.14 -4.87
N SER A 3 3.88 -10.12 -4.27
CA SER A 3 4.41 -11.31 -4.97
C SER A 3 3.36 -12.42 -5.04
N GLY A 4 3.27 -13.06 -6.20
CA GLY A 4 2.60 -14.34 -6.47
C GLY A 4 1.17 -14.57 -5.96
N GLU A 5 0.93 -14.49 -4.67
CA GLU A 5 -0.37 -14.81 -4.07
C GLU A 5 -1.49 -13.81 -4.40
N LEU A 6 -1.15 -12.51 -4.56
CA LEU A 6 -2.11 -11.51 -5.00
C LEU A 6 -2.57 -11.74 -6.45
N LYS A 7 -1.75 -12.34 -7.30
CA LYS A 7 -2.15 -12.70 -8.66
C LYS A 7 -3.33 -13.67 -8.67
N HIS A 8 -3.33 -14.67 -7.81
CA HIS A 8 -4.43 -15.65 -7.74
C HIS A 8 -5.73 -15.05 -7.18
N LEU A 9 -5.64 -14.13 -6.22
CA LEU A 9 -6.81 -13.41 -5.71
C LEU A 9 -7.43 -12.49 -6.76
N SER A 10 -6.62 -11.88 -7.60
CA SER A 10 -7.04 -10.86 -8.56
C SER A 10 -7.69 -11.41 -9.84
N GLU A 11 -7.53 -12.69 -10.16
CA GLU A 11 -8.20 -13.29 -11.33
C GLU A 11 -9.73 -13.28 -11.23
N SER A 12 -10.29 -13.18 -10.01
CA SER A 12 -11.73 -13.15 -9.77
C SER A 12 -12.21 -12.02 -8.87
N LYS A 13 -11.30 -11.15 -8.38
CA LYS A 13 -11.57 -10.13 -7.35
C LYS A 13 -11.02 -8.78 -7.74
N LYS A 14 -11.76 -7.72 -7.41
CA LYS A 14 -11.31 -6.34 -7.54
C LYS A 14 -10.49 -5.97 -6.32
N VAL A 15 -9.17 -5.97 -6.47
CA VAL A 15 -8.22 -5.73 -5.37
C VAL A 15 -7.63 -4.32 -5.46
N LEU A 16 -7.59 -3.63 -4.32
CA LEU A 16 -6.88 -2.36 -4.16
C LEU A 16 -5.80 -2.51 -3.08
N VAL A 17 -4.57 -2.18 -3.41
CA VAL A 17 -3.46 -2.07 -2.45
C VAL A 17 -3.16 -0.60 -2.21
N ALA A 18 -3.35 -0.15 -0.98
CA ALA A 18 -3.26 1.26 -0.64
C ALA A 18 -2.05 1.57 0.26
N GLY A 19 -1.36 2.66 -0.08
CA GLY A 19 -0.36 3.27 0.75
C GLY A 19 1.06 2.71 0.63
N ILE A 20 1.50 2.36 -0.56
CA ILE A 20 2.92 2.06 -0.77
C ILE A 20 3.69 3.36 -1.00
N TYR A 21 4.52 3.72 -0.02
CA TYR A 21 5.47 4.80 -0.20
C TYR A 21 6.63 4.37 -1.09
N ASP A 22 6.80 5.07 -2.20
CA ASP A 22 7.96 4.95 -3.07
C ASP A 22 8.08 6.19 -3.96
N ASP A 23 8.90 7.16 -3.55
CA ASP A 23 9.07 8.41 -4.29
C ASP A 23 9.65 8.18 -5.68
N ALA A 24 10.60 7.26 -5.85
CA ALA A 24 11.18 6.97 -7.15
C ALA A 24 10.13 6.40 -8.14
N ALA A 25 9.31 5.45 -7.67
CA ALA A 25 8.20 4.91 -8.46
C ALA A 25 7.16 5.99 -8.76
N TYR A 26 6.84 6.87 -7.80
CA TYR A 26 5.94 8.00 -8.00
C TYR A 26 6.44 8.94 -9.11
N GLN A 27 7.72 9.31 -9.13
CA GLN A 27 8.31 10.17 -10.16
C GLN A 27 8.24 9.54 -11.56
N ILE A 28 8.48 8.23 -11.67
CA ILE A 28 8.33 7.49 -12.93
C ILE A 28 6.86 7.54 -13.38
N CYS A 29 5.92 7.31 -12.48
CA CYS A 29 4.49 7.39 -12.78
C CYS A 29 4.07 8.79 -13.25
N GLN A 30 4.58 9.84 -12.58
CA GLN A 30 4.31 11.22 -12.95
C GLN A 30 4.80 11.56 -14.37
N ALA A 31 5.94 11.02 -14.74
CA ALA A 31 6.55 11.26 -16.05
C ALA A 31 5.93 10.43 -17.20
N SER A 32 5.14 9.41 -16.88
CA SER A 32 4.66 8.42 -17.87
C SER A 32 3.62 8.96 -18.87
N GLY A 33 2.96 10.07 -18.52
CA GLY A 33 1.91 10.65 -19.39
C GLY A 33 0.69 9.75 -19.65
N GLY A 34 0.54 8.66 -18.89
CA GLY A 34 -0.54 7.67 -19.06
C GLY A 34 -0.17 6.46 -19.92
N ASP A 35 1.06 6.39 -20.40
CA ASP A 35 1.57 5.22 -21.14
C ASP A 35 1.66 3.98 -20.23
N VAL A 36 1.71 2.81 -20.86
CA VAL A 36 2.05 1.56 -20.15
C VAL A 36 3.53 1.57 -19.81
N ILE A 37 3.83 1.44 -18.54
CA ILE A 37 5.20 1.45 -18.02
C ILE A 37 5.47 0.21 -17.17
N THR A 38 6.73 -0.15 -17.05
CA THR A 38 7.22 -1.12 -16.07
C THR A 38 8.03 -0.39 -15.03
N LEU A 39 7.72 -0.61 -13.76
CA LEU A 39 8.40 0.01 -12.63
C LEU A 39 8.63 -0.97 -11.50
N SER A 40 9.69 -0.73 -10.74
CA SER A 40 10.00 -1.44 -9.52
C SER A 40 9.47 -0.66 -8.32
N VAL A 41 8.65 -1.27 -7.47
CA VAL A 41 7.96 -0.60 -6.36
C VAL A 41 8.09 -1.34 -5.04
N GLY A 42 8.23 -0.57 -3.95
CA GLY A 42 8.33 -1.09 -2.58
C GLY A 42 9.75 -1.47 -2.16
N GLY A 43 9.88 -2.15 -1.01
CA GLY A 43 11.17 -2.59 -0.47
C GLY A 43 12.12 -1.47 -0.01
N ARG A 44 11.62 -0.24 0.22
CA ARG A 44 12.47 0.95 0.51
C ARG A 44 12.96 1.04 1.95
N TYR A 45 12.29 0.40 2.90
CA TYR A 45 12.61 0.52 4.32
C TYR A 45 13.16 -0.74 4.97
N ASP A 46 13.00 -1.87 4.33
CA ASP A 46 13.32 -3.16 4.90
C ASP A 46 13.87 -4.07 3.80
N ASP A 47 15.17 -4.13 3.70
CA ASP A 47 15.88 -4.97 2.73
C ASP A 47 16.02 -6.43 3.20
N LYS A 48 15.76 -6.70 4.48
CA LYS A 48 15.82 -8.05 5.06
C LYS A 48 14.58 -8.88 4.76
N TYR A 49 13.39 -8.28 4.88
CA TYR A 49 12.11 -9.00 4.74
C TYR A 49 11.27 -8.53 3.56
N SER A 50 11.68 -7.44 2.90
CA SER A 50 10.99 -6.85 1.77
C SER A 50 11.90 -6.76 0.57
N GLN A 51 11.34 -7.05 -0.60
CA GLN A 51 12.04 -6.85 -1.87
C GLN A 51 11.14 -5.98 -2.77
N PRO A 52 11.72 -5.12 -3.62
CA PRO A 52 10.96 -4.44 -4.65
C PRO A 52 10.28 -5.44 -5.58
N VAL A 53 9.10 -5.07 -6.08
CA VAL A 53 8.35 -5.89 -7.03
C VAL A 53 8.24 -5.14 -8.35
N GLU A 54 8.56 -5.82 -9.44
CA GLU A 54 8.37 -5.29 -10.79
C GLU A 54 6.91 -5.41 -11.21
N LEU A 55 6.31 -4.30 -11.61
CA LEU A 55 4.93 -4.21 -12.07
C LEU A 55 4.87 -3.51 -13.40
N THR A 56 4.04 -4.03 -14.30
CA THR A 56 3.72 -3.41 -15.59
C THR A 56 2.26 -2.97 -15.57
N GLY A 57 2.00 -1.73 -15.98
CA GLY A 57 0.66 -1.16 -15.95
C GLY A 57 0.67 0.30 -16.36
N ARG A 58 -0.36 1.05 -15.98
CA ARG A 58 -0.50 2.46 -16.31
C ARG A 58 -1.02 3.29 -15.15
N VAL A 59 -0.71 4.58 -15.16
CA VAL A 59 -1.32 5.55 -14.27
C VAL A 59 -2.73 5.88 -14.73
N THR A 60 -3.71 5.72 -13.87
CA THR A 60 -5.12 6.05 -14.16
C THR A 60 -5.57 7.35 -13.50
N LYS A 61 -4.98 7.68 -12.34
CA LYS A 61 -5.26 8.92 -11.60
C LYS A 61 -3.98 9.47 -10.95
N HIS A 62 -3.91 10.78 -10.82
CA HIS A 62 -2.80 11.47 -10.17
C HIS A 62 -3.31 12.68 -9.38
N VAL A 63 -2.85 12.81 -8.15
CA VAL A 63 -3.05 13.97 -7.28
C VAL A 63 -1.68 14.51 -6.88
N ALA A 64 -1.39 15.74 -7.26
CA ALA A 64 -0.05 16.33 -7.06
C ALA A 64 0.29 16.60 -5.59
N SER A 65 -0.74 16.90 -4.76
CA SER A 65 -0.55 17.21 -3.35
C SER A 65 -1.79 16.86 -2.55
N PHE A 66 -1.64 16.00 -1.56
CA PHE A 66 -2.71 15.55 -0.68
C PHE A 66 -2.29 15.66 0.80
N GLY A 67 -3.27 16.07 1.63
CA GLY A 67 -3.12 16.15 3.08
C GLY A 67 -2.13 17.21 3.56
N PRO A 68 -1.92 17.31 4.89
CA PRO A 68 -1.09 18.36 5.50
C PRO A 68 0.39 18.24 5.14
N PHE A 69 0.84 17.07 4.72
CA PHE A 69 2.23 16.82 4.33
C PHE A 69 2.48 16.99 2.82
N GLY A 70 1.45 17.32 2.05
CA GLY A 70 1.57 17.55 0.61
C GLY A 70 2.09 16.33 -0.16
N SER A 71 1.62 15.12 0.17
CA SER A 71 2.02 13.91 -0.56
C SER A 71 1.37 13.85 -1.93
N GLY A 72 2.15 13.58 -2.96
CA GLY A 72 1.58 13.16 -4.23
C GLY A 72 0.99 11.75 -4.11
N LEU A 73 -0.12 11.51 -4.81
CA LEU A 73 -0.79 10.21 -4.90
C LEU A 73 -0.91 9.80 -6.37
N VAL A 74 -0.67 8.54 -6.65
CA VAL A 74 -0.88 7.93 -7.96
C VAL A 74 -1.71 6.67 -7.80
N LEU A 75 -2.76 6.51 -8.62
CA LEU A 75 -3.44 5.25 -8.80
C LEU A 75 -2.86 4.55 -10.04
N PHE A 76 -2.23 3.42 -9.81
CA PHE A 76 -1.57 2.60 -10.82
C PHE A 76 -2.37 1.32 -11.05
N ASP A 77 -2.87 1.14 -12.27
CA ASP A 77 -3.54 -0.08 -12.70
C ASP A 77 -2.48 -1.09 -13.19
N ALA A 78 -2.25 -2.12 -12.39
CA ALA A 78 -1.34 -3.22 -12.70
C ALA A 78 -2.06 -4.37 -13.45
N GLY A 79 -3.26 -4.15 -13.95
CA GLY A 79 -4.09 -5.12 -14.67
C GLY A 79 -4.82 -6.08 -13.75
N SER A 80 -4.13 -6.72 -12.84
CA SER A 80 -4.71 -7.65 -11.87
C SER A 80 -5.17 -6.99 -10.57
N PHE A 81 -4.63 -5.84 -10.22
CA PHE A 81 -5.01 -5.07 -9.04
C PHE A 81 -4.66 -3.60 -9.22
N ASP A 82 -5.31 -2.74 -8.46
CA ASP A 82 -4.96 -1.34 -8.37
C ASP A 82 -3.98 -1.10 -7.20
N LEU A 83 -3.01 -0.22 -7.41
CA LEU A 83 -2.01 0.16 -6.42
C LEU A 83 -2.00 1.66 -6.22
N ILE A 84 -2.06 2.12 -4.97
CA ILE A 84 -1.80 3.52 -4.65
C ILE A 84 -0.35 3.68 -4.22
N ILE A 85 0.39 4.51 -4.97
CA ILE A 85 1.78 4.89 -4.69
C ILE A 85 1.78 6.31 -4.14
N THR A 86 2.55 6.54 -3.06
CA THR A 86 2.68 7.87 -2.44
C THR A 86 4.09 8.40 -2.58
N SER A 87 4.24 9.71 -2.81
CA SER A 87 5.54 10.38 -2.88
C SER A 87 6.15 10.66 -1.49
N ARG A 88 5.35 10.55 -0.43
CA ARG A 88 5.78 10.72 0.96
C ARG A 88 5.26 9.59 1.83
N HIS A 89 5.97 9.32 2.91
CA HIS A 89 5.54 8.32 3.90
C HIS A 89 4.37 8.87 4.72
N ILE A 90 3.16 8.54 4.31
CA ILE A 90 1.91 8.91 4.97
C ILE A 90 1.09 7.66 5.27
N GLY A 91 0.30 7.69 6.34
CA GLY A 91 -0.64 6.62 6.68
C GLY A 91 -1.92 6.74 5.84
N PHE A 92 -2.44 5.61 5.40
CA PHE A 92 -3.79 5.53 4.83
C PHE A 92 -4.78 5.27 5.96
N THR A 93 -5.30 6.33 6.56
CA THR A 93 -6.12 6.27 7.77
C THR A 93 -7.60 6.59 7.55
N GLY A 94 -7.97 7.04 6.36
CA GLY A 94 -9.33 7.42 6.00
C GLY A 94 -9.67 7.15 4.54
N VAL A 95 -10.95 7.31 4.19
CA VAL A 95 -11.46 7.13 2.82
C VAL A 95 -11.22 8.35 1.93
N ASP A 96 -10.90 9.50 2.51
CA ASP A 96 -10.62 10.76 1.83
C ASP A 96 -9.52 10.65 0.76
N MET A 97 -8.57 9.75 0.96
CA MET A 97 -7.52 9.46 -0.03
C MET A 97 -8.05 8.71 -1.25
N PHE A 98 -9.04 7.84 -1.04
CA PHE A 98 -9.71 7.15 -2.13
C PHE A 98 -10.59 8.12 -2.92
N GLU A 99 -11.28 9.02 -2.23
CA GLU A 99 -12.10 10.07 -2.82
C GLU A 99 -11.25 11.04 -3.64
N ALA A 100 -10.09 11.46 -3.12
CA ALA A 100 -9.16 12.32 -3.84
C ALA A 100 -8.66 11.70 -5.15
N LEU A 101 -8.57 10.37 -5.23
CA LEU A 101 -8.20 9.62 -6.43
C LEU A 101 -9.42 9.17 -7.24
N ASP A 102 -10.65 9.58 -6.87
CA ASP A 102 -11.91 9.19 -7.51
C ASP A 102 -12.04 7.67 -7.65
N ILE A 103 -11.73 6.95 -6.57
CA ILE A 103 -11.79 5.48 -6.51
C ILE A 103 -13.15 5.05 -5.98
N ASP A 104 -13.86 4.24 -6.73
CA ASP A 104 -15.04 3.53 -6.24
C ASP A 104 -14.60 2.36 -5.31
N TYR A 105 -14.24 2.74 -4.07
CA TYR A 105 -13.71 1.80 -3.09
C TYR A 105 -14.78 0.85 -2.53
N LEU A 106 -16.06 1.23 -2.56
CA LEU A 106 -17.16 0.35 -2.15
C LEU A 106 -17.40 -0.80 -3.12
N ASN A 107 -16.94 -0.66 -4.37
CA ASN A 107 -17.00 -1.71 -5.39
C ASN A 107 -15.70 -2.55 -5.44
N LYS A 108 -14.84 -2.47 -4.43
CA LYS A 108 -13.67 -3.33 -4.29
C LYS A 108 -14.01 -4.53 -3.40
N ASP A 109 -13.59 -5.71 -3.82
CA ASP A 109 -13.76 -6.94 -3.03
C ASP A 109 -12.74 -7.03 -1.88
N VAL A 110 -11.52 -6.51 -2.11
CA VAL A 110 -10.43 -6.52 -1.14
C VAL A 110 -9.70 -5.19 -1.18
N ILE A 111 -9.54 -4.58 -0.01
CA ILE A 111 -8.69 -3.39 0.18
C ILE A 111 -7.59 -3.77 1.18
N VAL A 112 -6.34 -3.67 0.73
CA VAL A 112 -5.17 -3.87 1.58
C VAL A 112 -4.62 -2.50 1.98
N VAL A 113 -4.60 -2.22 3.28
CA VAL A 113 -4.02 -0.99 3.83
C VAL A 113 -2.84 -1.31 4.73
N LYS A 114 -1.77 -0.53 4.64
CA LYS A 114 -0.60 -0.70 5.51
C LYS A 114 -0.83 0.03 6.83
N LEU A 115 -1.59 -0.59 7.72
CA LEU A 115 -1.92 -0.09 9.06
C LEU A 115 -1.77 -1.20 10.10
N GLY A 116 -1.35 -0.84 11.31
CA GLY A 116 -1.31 -1.75 12.47
C GLY A 116 -2.66 -1.91 13.17
N TYR A 117 -3.67 -1.11 12.81
CA TYR A 117 -5.01 -1.16 13.40
C TYR A 117 -6.05 -0.66 12.40
N LEU A 118 -7.30 -1.08 12.57
CA LEU A 118 -8.41 -0.64 11.74
C LEU A 118 -8.95 0.71 12.26
N THR A 119 -8.86 1.73 11.42
CA THR A 119 -9.43 3.06 11.72
C THR A 119 -10.95 3.05 11.66
N PRO A 120 -11.65 4.03 12.30
CA PRO A 120 -13.11 4.10 12.25
C PRO A 120 -13.67 4.06 10.84
N ASP A 121 -13.13 4.85 9.91
CA ASP A 121 -13.59 4.94 8.51
C ASP A 121 -13.54 3.57 7.82
N PHE A 122 -12.42 2.84 7.97
CA PHE A 122 -12.30 1.52 7.37
C PHE A 122 -13.15 0.47 8.07
N LYS A 123 -13.44 0.66 9.37
CA LYS A 123 -14.35 -0.20 10.10
C LYS A 123 -15.79 -0.05 9.61
N GLU A 124 -16.19 1.14 9.20
CA GLU A 124 -17.52 1.42 8.66
C GLU A 124 -17.78 0.74 7.32
N ILE A 125 -16.77 0.73 6.44
CA ILE A 125 -16.91 0.17 5.08
C ILE A 125 -16.59 -1.32 4.97
N ALA A 126 -15.87 -1.89 5.95
CA ALA A 126 -15.40 -3.27 5.86
C ALA A 126 -16.45 -4.27 6.34
N ALA A 127 -16.93 -5.15 5.49
CA ALA A 127 -17.76 -6.31 5.88
C ALA A 127 -16.98 -7.29 6.78
N LYS A 128 -15.65 -7.44 6.54
CA LYS A 128 -14.70 -8.20 7.36
C LYS A 128 -13.34 -7.54 7.31
N SER A 129 -12.59 -7.65 8.41
CA SER A 129 -11.21 -7.19 8.48
C SER A 129 -10.29 -8.31 8.94
N TYR A 130 -9.07 -8.31 8.41
CA TYR A 130 -8.02 -9.27 8.75
C TYR A 130 -6.73 -8.51 9.05
N LEU A 131 -6.08 -8.84 10.15
CA LEU A 131 -4.74 -8.35 10.45
C LEU A 131 -3.71 -9.35 9.95
N ALA A 132 -2.91 -8.95 8.97
CA ALA A 132 -1.83 -9.78 8.44
C ALA A 132 -0.56 -9.56 9.29
N LEU A 133 -0.19 -10.56 10.09
CA LEU A 133 0.99 -10.55 10.94
C LEU A 133 2.24 -10.98 10.15
N SER A 134 2.61 -10.19 9.13
CA SER A 134 3.82 -10.41 8.35
C SER A 134 5.07 -9.92 9.08
N ARG A 135 6.22 -10.53 8.78
CA ARG A 135 7.51 -10.03 9.26
C ARG A 135 7.84 -8.68 8.63
N GLY A 136 8.54 -7.83 9.36
CA GLY A 136 8.97 -6.51 8.91
C GLY A 136 9.64 -5.71 10.02
N CYS A 137 9.92 -4.43 9.78
CA CYS A 137 10.52 -3.54 10.77
C CYS A 137 9.67 -3.37 12.03
N THR A 138 8.36 -3.59 11.93
CA THR A 138 7.39 -3.54 13.03
C THR A 138 6.65 -4.87 13.11
N ASP A 139 7.33 -5.92 13.58
CA ASP A 139 6.71 -7.24 13.73
C ASP A 139 5.86 -7.25 15.00
N GLU A 140 4.55 -7.44 14.84
CA GLU A 140 3.57 -7.51 15.93
C GLU A 140 3.64 -8.84 16.71
N VAL A 141 4.35 -9.84 16.18
CA VAL A 141 4.53 -11.12 16.86
C VAL A 141 5.81 -11.06 17.71
N LEU A 142 5.66 -10.62 18.97
CA LEU A 142 6.77 -10.38 19.89
C LEU A 142 7.71 -11.57 20.07
N THR A 143 7.21 -12.80 19.96
CA THR A 143 8.03 -14.03 20.07
C THR A 143 9.00 -14.24 18.91
N ARG A 144 8.88 -13.47 17.83
CA ARG A 144 9.82 -13.51 16.68
C ARG A 144 10.95 -12.49 16.81
N LEU A 145 10.84 -11.57 17.79
CA LEU A 145 11.82 -10.51 17.98
C LEU A 145 13.02 -11.04 18.77
N GLU A 146 14.21 -10.76 18.26
CA GLU A 146 15.46 -11.01 18.99
C GLU A 146 15.76 -9.80 19.88
N TYR A 147 15.66 -9.98 21.20
CA TYR A 147 15.99 -8.93 22.16
C TYR A 147 17.47 -9.01 22.52
N SER A 148 18.19 -7.92 22.34
CA SER A 148 19.60 -7.81 22.71
C SER A 148 19.84 -7.42 24.16
N ALA A 149 18.80 -7.00 24.88
CA ALA A 149 18.87 -6.63 26.30
C ALA A 149 17.61 -7.09 27.06
N SER A 150 17.79 -7.62 28.27
CA SER A 150 16.71 -7.83 29.24
C SER A 150 16.71 -6.67 30.23
N TYR A 151 15.54 -6.11 30.51
CA TYR A 151 15.36 -5.17 31.62
C TYR A 151 14.71 -5.94 32.79
N GLU A 152 15.35 -5.92 33.94
CA GLU A 152 14.68 -6.31 35.18
C GLU A 152 13.72 -5.19 35.57
N LEU A 153 12.45 -5.50 35.68
CA LEU A 153 11.46 -4.59 36.29
C LEU A 153 11.78 -4.52 37.79
N LEU A 154 12.22 -3.37 38.27
CA LEU A 154 12.40 -3.05 39.66
C LEU A 154 11.04 -2.86 40.37
#